data_37aac522aa986f16eaa28375b8520d35
#
_entry.id   37aac522aa986f16eaa28375b8520d35
#
_cell.length_a   1.000
_cell.length_b   1.000
_cell.length_c   1.000
_cell.angle_alpha   90.00
_cell.angle_beta   90.00
_cell.angle_gamma   90.00
#
_symmetry.space_group_name_H-M   'P 1'
#
loop_
_entity.id
_entity.type
_entity.pdbx_description
1 polymer ?
#
loop_
_entity_poly.entity_id
_entity_poly.type
_entity_poly.pdbx_seq_one_letter_code
_entity_poly.pdbx_strand_id
1 'polypeptide(L)'
;MAGIGFGSVKGSAKKEKADQYKYVDGDNSVRLFGNILPRYVYWIKGTNGKNLPFECLEFNRETEQFDKAEKDYVKEYFPDLKCSWSYSMMGLDKDNKPVVFNFKKKLFDQIMANIDDLGDPTDPQNGWLLKFTKKKTGPLPINVEYTLQVMKCANSKGPLSAAEQEAIAASKPIEELIPRAAPQAQKDLLEKIVNGDGNDTIDDSVEDELNVV
;
A
#
# COMPACT_ATOMS: atom_id res chain seq x y z
N MET A 1 8.81 21.53 -31.54
CA MET A 1 9.11 21.01 -30.18
C MET A 1 10.44 21.62 -29.74
N ALA A 2 10.46 22.34 -28.63
CA ALA A 2 11.68 22.93 -28.09
C ALA A 2 12.45 21.80 -27.35
N GLY A 3 13.70 21.55 -27.79
CA GLY A 3 14.58 20.59 -27.13
C GLY A 3 15.06 21.10 -25.77
N ILE A 4 15.33 20.21 -24.83
CA ILE A 4 15.87 20.55 -23.51
C ILE A 4 17.40 20.67 -23.64
N GLY A 5 17.97 21.86 -23.33
CA GLY A 5 19.40 22.10 -23.37
C GLY A 5 20.15 21.44 -22.22
N PHE A 6 21.46 21.22 -22.38
CA PHE A 6 22.34 20.57 -21.38
C PHE A 6 22.26 21.19 -19.98
N GLY A 7 22.02 22.49 -19.84
CA GLY A 7 21.88 23.19 -18.56
C GLY A 7 20.55 22.94 -17.83
N SER A 8 19.57 22.36 -18.49
CA SER A 8 18.24 22.05 -17.93
C SER A 8 17.94 20.55 -17.84
N VAL A 9 18.86 19.69 -18.29
CA VAL A 9 18.75 18.24 -18.17
C VAL A 9 19.17 17.81 -16.77
N LYS A 10 18.25 17.13 -16.04
CA LYS A 10 18.53 16.62 -14.69
C LYS A 10 19.28 15.28 -14.66
N GLY A 11 19.56 14.69 -15.82
CA GLY A 11 20.30 13.42 -15.96
C GLY A 11 19.55 12.16 -15.49
N SER A 12 18.47 12.31 -14.76
CA SER A 12 17.60 11.18 -14.32
C SER A 12 16.16 11.65 -14.13
N ALA A 13 15.21 10.83 -14.58
CA ALA A 13 13.81 10.98 -14.20
C ALA A 13 13.63 10.37 -12.80
N LYS A 14 13.22 11.18 -11.81
CA LYS A 14 12.72 10.61 -10.55
C LYS A 14 11.35 10.02 -10.85
N LYS A 15 11.17 8.73 -10.56
CA LYS A 15 9.80 8.18 -10.45
C LYS A 15 9.11 8.93 -9.32
N GLU A 16 7.92 9.46 -9.59
CA GLU A 16 7.05 9.96 -8.54
C GLU A 16 6.69 8.79 -7.63
N LYS A 17 7.07 8.90 -6.37
CA LYS A 17 6.68 7.93 -5.34
C LYS A 17 5.31 8.31 -4.83
N ALA A 18 4.45 7.31 -4.63
CA ALA A 18 3.22 7.54 -3.91
C ALA A 18 3.53 7.80 -2.44
N ASP A 19 2.98 8.88 -1.90
CA ASP A 19 3.06 9.12 -0.46
C ASP A 19 2.27 8.05 0.28
N GLN A 20 2.86 7.49 1.34
CA GLN A 20 2.23 6.48 2.18
C GLN A 20 1.48 7.15 3.34
N TYR A 21 0.33 6.59 3.73
CA TYR A 21 -0.36 7.02 4.94
C TYR A 21 0.48 6.71 6.18
N LYS A 22 0.74 7.72 7.00
CA LYS A 22 1.53 7.58 8.23
C LYS A 22 0.62 7.30 9.41
N TYR A 23 0.70 6.10 9.95
CA TYR A 23 0.01 5.70 11.16
C TYR A 23 0.61 6.38 12.38
N VAL A 24 -0.15 7.25 13.04
CA VAL A 24 0.28 7.92 14.28
C VAL A 24 -0.29 7.22 15.52
N ASP A 25 0.42 7.27 16.64
CA ASP A 25 -0.11 6.76 17.89
C ASP A 25 -1.30 7.62 18.36
N GLY A 26 -2.36 6.97 18.82
CA GLY A 26 -3.64 7.60 19.12
C GLY A 26 -4.61 7.61 17.93
N ASP A 27 -5.37 8.68 17.79
CA ASP A 27 -6.45 8.79 16.80
C ASP A 27 -5.91 9.03 15.39
N ASN A 28 -6.42 8.25 14.44
CA ASN A 28 -6.14 8.31 13.02
C ASN A 28 -7.43 8.53 12.24
N SER A 29 -7.34 9.22 11.11
CA SER A 29 -8.48 9.45 10.21
C SER A 29 -8.02 9.51 8.76
N VAL A 30 -8.74 8.83 7.87
CA VAL A 30 -8.50 8.84 6.43
C VAL A 30 -9.81 8.68 5.68
N ARG A 31 -9.97 9.39 4.56
CA ARG A 31 -11.09 9.21 3.62
C ARG A 31 -10.65 8.25 2.54
N LEU A 32 -11.18 7.04 2.52
CA LEU A 32 -10.85 6.03 1.51
C LEU A 32 -11.58 6.33 0.20
N PHE A 33 -10.94 6.04 -0.93
CA PHE A 33 -11.53 6.17 -2.27
C PHE A 33 -10.87 5.21 -3.28
N GLY A 34 -11.56 4.97 -4.39
CA GLY A 34 -11.11 4.06 -5.45
C GLY A 34 -11.29 2.58 -5.08
N ASN A 35 -10.50 1.72 -5.67
CA ASN A 35 -10.59 0.27 -5.48
C ASN A 35 -9.55 -0.22 -4.47
N ILE A 36 -9.85 -1.33 -3.81
CA ILE A 36 -8.85 -2.07 -3.03
C ILE A 36 -7.92 -2.79 -4.00
N LEU A 37 -6.62 -2.70 -3.75
CA LEU A 37 -5.58 -3.46 -4.44
C LEU A 37 -5.17 -4.67 -3.57
N PRO A 38 -5.74 -5.86 -3.81
CA PRO A 38 -5.39 -7.05 -3.06
C PRO A 38 -4.04 -7.58 -3.53
N ARG A 39 -3.12 -7.85 -2.59
CA ARG A 39 -1.80 -8.40 -2.87
C ARG A 39 -1.37 -9.38 -1.78
N TYR A 40 -0.47 -10.28 -2.14
CA TYR A 40 0.39 -11.01 -1.22
C TYR A 40 1.84 -10.67 -1.54
N VAL A 41 2.65 -10.45 -0.52
CA VAL A 41 4.00 -9.90 -0.67
C VAL A 41 5.00 -10.74 0.12
N TYR A 42 6.12 -11.08 -0.51
CA TYR A 42 7.31 -11.61 0.14
C TYR A 42 8.21 -10.47 0.60
N TRP A 43 8.81 -10.61 1.74
CA TRP A 43 9.77 -9.66 2.28
C TRP A 43 11.18 -10.25 2.17
N ILE A 44 11.97 -9.75 1.24
CA ILE A 44 13.33 -10.23 0.96
C ILE A 44 14.32 -9.18 1.42
N LYS A 45 15.31 -9.61 2.19
CA LYS A 45 16.36 -8.72 2.66
C LYS A 45 17.30 -8.37 1.51
N GLY A 46 17.37 -7.09 1.16
CA GLY A 46 18.28 -6.59 0.15
C GLY A 46 19.73 -6.55 0.63
N THR A 47 20.66 -6.24 -0.28
CA THR A 47 22.10 -6.15 -0.02
C THR A 47 22.44 -5.05 0.99
N ASN A 48 21.64 -3.96 1.04
CA ASN A 48 21.75 -2.88 2.03
C ASN A 48 21.16 -3.23 3.40
N GLY A 49 20.62 -4.44 3.57
CA GLY A 49 19.97 -4.90 4.80
C GLY A 49 18.52 -4.47 4.97
N LYS A 50 17.96 -3.68 4.05
CA LYS A 50 16.55 -3.30 4.05
C LYS A 50 15.68 -4.41 3.48
N ASN A 51 14.45 -4.51 3.97
CA ASN A 51 13.48 -5.46 3.42
C ASN A 51 12.83 -4.88 2.17
N LEU A 52 12.78 -5.69 1.12
CA LEU A 52 12.24 -5.35 -0.18
C LEU A 52 10.96 -6.15 -0.42
N PRO A 53 9.85 -5.51 -0.80
CA PRO A 53 8.62 -6.21 -1.10
C PRO A 53 8.67 -6.81 -2.51
N PHE A 54 8.39 -8.10 -2.60
CA PHE A 54 8.17 -8.80 -3.86
C PHE A 54 6.75 -9.34 -3.89
N GLU A 55 5.96 -8.92 -4.86
CA GLU A 55 4.60 -9.42 -5.00
C GLU A 55 4.61 -10.90 -5.38
N CYS A 56 3.72 -11.68 -4.75
CA CYS A 56 3.47 -13.06 -5.13
C CYS A 56 2.70 -13.11 -6.46
N LEU A 57 3.36 -13.54 -7.52
CA LEU A 57 2.75 -13.58 -8.86
C LEU A 57 1.81 -14.77 -9.07
N GLU A 58 1.83 -15.77 -8.17
CA GLU A 58 0.82 -16.84 -8.16
C GLU A 58 -0.54 -16.37 -7.63
N PHE A 59 -0.61 -15.20 -6.95
CA PHE A 59 -1.85 -14.63 -6.47
C PHE A 59 -2.48 -13.73 -7.55
N ASN A 60 -3.72 -14.01 -7.88
CA ASN A 60 -4.51 -13.21 -8.81
C ASN A 60 -5.23 -12.09 -8.07
N ARG A 61 -4.94 -10.83 -8.46
CA ARG A 61 -5.52 -9.64 -7.83
C ARG A 61 -7.03 -9.48 -8.08
N GLU A 62 -7.53 -10.03 -9.20
CA GLU A 62 -8.94 -9.89 -9.60
C GLU A 62 -9.84 -10.92 -8.93
N THR A 63 -9.35 -12.15 -8.83
CA THR A 63 -10.13 -13.26 -8.26
C THR A 63 -9.85 -13.51 -6.79
N GLU A 64 -8.82 -12.86 -6.23
CA GLU A 64 -8.29 -13.07 -4.87
C GLU A 64 -7.92 -14.53 -4.58
N GLN A 65 -7.43 -15.25 -5.59
CA GLN A 65 -7.07 -16.66 -5.51
C GLN A 65 -5.61 -16.90 -5.91
N PHE A 66 -5.01 -17.95 -5.37
CA PHE A 66 -3.72 -18.46 -5.81
C PHE A 66 -3.95 -19.43 -6.99
N ASP A 67 -4.10 -18.87 -8.19
CA ASP A 67 -4.38 -19.63 -9.43
C ASP A 67 -3.14 -20.06 -10.18
N LYS A 68 -1.96 -19.56 -9.80
CA LYS A 68 -0.66 -19.84 -10.43
C LYS A 68 -0.62 -19.53 -11.92
N ALA A 69 -1.43 -18.54 -12.36
CA ALA A 69 -1.49 -18.15 -13.77
C ALA A 69 -0.16 -17.55 -14.25
N GLU A 70 0.58 -16.92 -13.35
CA GLU A 70 1.90 -16.36 -13.64
C GLU A 70 3.00 -17.08 -12.85
N LYS A 71 4.16 -17.18 -13.47
CA LYS A 71 5.32 -17.78 -12.79
C LYS A 71 5.89 -16.85 -11.74
N ASP A 72 5.97 -17.34 -10.51
CA ASP A 72 6.59 -16.66 -9.37
C ASP A 72 8.00 -17.18 -9.15
N TYR A 73 8.99 -16.34 -9.43
CA TYR A 73 10.40 -16.71 -9.29
C TYR A 73 10.91 -16.63 -7.83
N VAL A 74 10.19 -15.98 -6.91
CA VAL A 74 10.63 -15.92 -5.51
C VAL A 74 10.83 -17.30 -4.92
N LYS A 75 9.94 -18.25 -5.23
CA LYS A 75 10.04 -19.62 -4.73
C LYS A 75 11.23 -20.42 -5.28
N GLU A 76 11.77 -20.03 -6.44
CA GLU A 76 12.98 -20.67 -6.99
C GLU A 76 14.23 -20.25 -6.22
N TYR A 77 14.30 -18.98 -5.77
CA TYR A 77 15.44 -18.44 -5.03
C TYR A 77 15.30 -18.57 -3.52
N PHE A 78 14.08 -18.53 -3.01
CA PHE A 78 13.72 -18.54 -1.59
C PHE A 78 12.56 -19.52 -1.33
N PRO A 79 12.75 -20.86 -1.44
CA PRO A 79 11.65 -21.84 -1.41
C PRO A 79 10.86 -21.86 -0.11
N ASP A 80 11.49 -21.53 1.02
CA ASP A 80 10.88 -21.55 2.35
C ASP A 80 10.19 -20.23 2.71
N LEU A 81 10.34 -19.18 1.87
CA LEU A 81 9.77 -17.87 2.14
C LEU A 81 8.27 -17.88 1.88
N LYS A 82 7.51 -17.40 2.87
CA LYS A 82 6.06 -17.27 2.77
C LYS A 82 5.68 -15.84 2.44
N CYS A 83 4.72 -15.66 1.53
CA CYS A 83 4.13 -14.36 1.28
C CYS A 83 3.11 -14.00 2.37
N SER A 84 2.98 -12.71 2.64
CA SER A 84 2.04 -12.13 3.60
C SER A 84 0.96 -11.35 2.89
N TRP A 85 -0.21 -11.29 3.50
CA TRP A 85 -1.32 -10.45 3.07
C TRP A 85 -0.92 -8.97 3.07
N SER A 86 -1.22 -8.24 1.99
CA SER A 86 -0.85 -6.84 1.82
C SER A 86 -1.85 -6.11 0.92
N TYR A 87 -2.98 -5.72 1.49
CA TYR A 87 -4.01 -4.97 0.76
C TYR A 87 -3.81 -3.48 0.94
N SER A 88 -3.98 -2.76 -0.14
CA SER A 88 -3.79 -1.31 -0.16
C SER A 88 -4.95 -0.62 -0.87
N MET A 89 -5.12 0.66 -0.63
CA MET A 89 -6.14 1.50 -1.24
C MET A 89 -5.68 2.95 -1.26
N MET A 90 -6.29 3.77 -2.11
CA MET A 90 -6.07 5.20 -2.03
C MET A 90 -6.88 5.81 -0.89
N GLY A 91 -6.32 6.83 -0.26
CA GLY A 91 -6.99 7.62 0.75
C GLY A 91 -6.59 9.09 0.68
N LEU A 92 -7.41 9.95 1.27
CA LEU A 92 -7.06 11.34 1.57
C LEU A 92 -6.74 11.44 3.05
N ASP A 93 -5.59 12.00 3.37
CA ASP A 93 -5.23 12.30 4.74
C ASP A 93 -6.02 13.51 5.30
N LYS A 94 -5.72 13.92 6.52
CA LYS A 94 -6.37 15.08 7.18
C LYS A 94 -6.23 16.41 6.42
N ASP A 95 -5.25 16.52 5.53
CA ASP A 95 -4.94 17.71 4.74
C ASP A 95 -5.44 17.57 3.29
N ASN A 96 -6.31 16.57 3.02
CA ASN A 96 -6.84 16.18 1.71
C ASN A 96 -5.74 15.77 0.71
N LYS A 97 -4.59 15.33 1.19
CA LYS A 97 -3.51 14.86 0.34
C LYS A 97 -3.73 13.40 -0.02
N PRO A 98 -3.68 13.03 -1.33
CA PRO A 98 -3.74 11.62 -1.74
C PRO A 98 -2.55 10.82 -1.22
N VAL A 99 -2.85 9.70 -0.59
CA VAL A 99 -1.87 8.77 0.00
C VAL A 99 -2.27 7.33 -0.28
N VAL A 100 -1.29 6.43 -0.32
CA VAL A 100 -1.54 4.99 -0.32
C VAL A 100 -1.78 4.54 1.12
N PHE A 101 -2.92 3.97 1.38
CA PHE A 101 -3.29 3.39 2.66
C PHE A 101 -3.08 1.89 2.63
N ASN A 102 -2.05 1.41 3.32
CA ASN A 102 -1.77 -0.03 3.46
C ASN A 102 -2.53 -0.56 4.68
N PHE A 103 -3.55 -1.37 4.45
CA PHE A 103 -4.37 -1.92 5.53
C PHE A 103 -3.54 -2.78 6.49
N LYS A 104 -3.84 -2.66 7.77
CA LYS A 104 -3.45 -3.65 8.77
C LYS A 104 -4.54 -4.72 8.85
N LYS A 105 -4.16 -6.00 8.76
CA LYS A 105 -5.14 -7.11 8.64
C LYS A 105 -6.24 -7.05 9.70
N LYS A 106 -5.87 -6.85 10.98
CA LYS A 106 -6.84 -6.74 12.08
C LYS A 106 -7.79 -5.56 11.94
N LEU A 107 -7.31 -4.41 11.41
CA LEU A 107 -8.15 -3.25 11.15
C LEU A 107 -9.09 -3.53 9.96
N PHE A 108 -8.57 -4.14 8.91
CA PHE A 108 -9.37 -4.55 7.75
C PHE A 108 -10.50 -5.49 8.14
N ASP A 109 -10.22 -6.50 8.99
CA ASP A 109 -11.23 -7.43 9.48
C ASP A 109 -12.33 -6.72 10.30
N GLN A 110 -11.97 -5.71 11.09
CA GLN A 110 -12.95 -4.90 11.81
C GLN A 110 -13.81 -4.05 10.86
N ILE A 111 -13.23 -3.50 9.78
CA ILE A 111 -13.99 -2.79 8.75
C ILE A 111 -15.00 -3.74 8.12
N MET A 112 -14.55 -4.91 7.66
CA MET A 112 -15.40 -5.91 7.01
C MET A 112 -16.52 -6.42 7.93
N ALA A 113 -16.25 -6.58 9.22
CA ALA A 113 -17.26 -6.99 10.20
C ALA A 113 -18.36 -5.94 10.46
N ASN A 114 -18.11 -4.67 10.08
CA ASN A 114 -19.06 -3.57 10.28
C ASN A 114 -19.55 -2.97 8.95
N ILE A 115 -19.19 -3.55 7.81
CA ILE A 115 -19.50 -2.97 6.49
C ILE A 115 -21.02 -2.95 6.20
N ASP A 116 -21.75 -3.94 6.67
CA ASP A 116 -23.20 -4.02 6.47
C ASP A 116 -23.95 -2.89 7.23
N ASP A 117 -23.45 -2.50 8.41
CA ASP A 117 -24.05 -1.43 9.22
C ASP A 117 -23.54 -0.03 8.78
N LEU A 118 -22.26 0.07 8.46
CA LEU A 118 -21.64 1.34 8.08
C LEU A 118 -21.86 1.69 6.60
N GLY A 119 -22.05 0.71 5.74
CA GLY A 119 -22.03 0.89 4.28
C GLY A 119 -20.61 1.08 3.74
N ASP A 120 -20.50 1.29 2.42
CA ASP A 120 -19.24 1.45 1.74
C ASP A 120 -18.54 2.77 2.14
N PRO A 121 -17.29 2.73 2.70
CA PRO A 121 -16.55 3.93 3.03
C PRO A 121 -16.20 4.80 1.82
N THR A 122 -16.18 4.21 0.63
CA THR A 122 -15.79 4.89 -0.61
C THR A 122 -16.94 5.53 -1.36
N ASP A 123 -18.19 5.34 -0.91
CA ASP A 123 -19.37 5.94 -1.53
C ASP A 123 -19.22 7.47 -1.59
N PRO A 124 -19.32 8.09 -2.79
CA PRO A 124 -19.15 9.54 -2.94
C PRO A 124 -20.20 10.38 -2.21
N GLN A 125 -21.38 9.82 -1.92
CA GLN A 125 -22.51 10.50 -1.29
C GLN A 125 -22.69 10.15 0.18
N ASN A 126 -22.48 8.87 0.56
CA ASN A 126 -22.75 8.34 1.87
C ASN A 126 -21.52 7.68 2.53
N GLY A 127 -20.37 7.79 1.90
CA GLY A 127 -19.14 7.25 2.46
C GLY A 127 -18.76 7.92 3.78
N TRP A 128 -17.80 7.34 4.47
CA TRP A 128 -17.44 7.79 5.82
C TRP A 128 -15.91 7.83 5.98
N LEU A 129 -15.45 8.62 6.94
CA LEU A 129 -14.04 8.66 7.32
C LEU A 129 -13.69 7.39 8.12
N LEU A 130 -12.69 6.65 7.67
CA LEU A 130 -12.11 5.58 8.46
C LEU A 130 -11.39 6.19 9.66
N LYS A 131 -12.01 6.06 10.84
CA LYS A 131 -11.48 6.55 12.11
C LYS A 131 -11.12 5.37 13.01
N PHE A 132 -9.87 5.33 13.45
CA PHE A 132 -9.36 4.26 14.29
C PHE A 132 -8.29 4.76 15.25
N THR A 133 -8.03 4.01 16.31
CA THR A 133 -6.89 4.25 17.19
C THR A 133 -5.79 3.26 16.93
N LYS A 134 -4.55 3.73 17.02
CA LYS A 134 -3.34 2.92 17.10
C LYS A 134 -2.80 3.03 18.51
N LYS A 135 -2.60 1.90 19.18
CA LYS A 135 -2.07 1.85 20.55
C LYS A 135 -0.89 0.88 20.60
N LYS A 136 0.24 1.38 21.10
CA LYS A 136 1.38 0.52 21.40
C LYS A 136 1.10 -0.28 22.67
N THR A 137 1.19 -1.63 22.59
CA THR A 137 0.86 -2.56 23.67
C THR A 137 2.08 -3.22 24.30
N GLY A 138 3.29 -2.95 23.77
CA GLY A 138 4.53 -3.51 24.28
C GLY A 138 5.77 -2.92 23.62
N PRO A 139 6.97 -3.38 23.97
CA PRO A 139 8.23 -2.80 23.52
C PRO A 139 8.60 -3.11 22.07
N LEU A 140 8.08 -4.22 21.53
CA LEU A 140 8.41 -4.63 20.15
C LEU A 140 7.59 -3.84 19.13
N PRO A 141 8.10 -3.61 17.91
CA PRO A 141 7.36 -2.94 16.83
C PRO A 141 6.02 -3.62 16.48
N ILE A 142 5.94 -4.96 16.62
CA ILE A 142 4.74 -5.75 16.35
C ILE A 142 3.67 -5.62 17.46
N ASN A 143 4.03 -5.09 18.64
CA ASN A 143 3.12 -4.93 19.77
C ASN A 143 2.28 -3.66 19.57
N VAL A 144 1.42 -3.70 18.56
CA VAL A 144 0.52 -2.60 18.20
C VAL A 144 -0.89 -3.14 18.03
N GLU A 145 -1.85 -2.42 18.60
CA GLU A 145 -3.27 -2.69 18.45
C GLU A 145 -3.93 -1.56 17.65
N TYR A 146 -4.79 -1.95 16.70
CA TYR A 146 -5.62 -1.04 15.92
C TYR A 146 -7.08 -1.31 16.25
N THR A 147 -7.82 -0.26 16.61
CA THR A 147 -9.23 -0.38 16.98
C THR A 147 -10.09 0.58 16.16
N LEU A 148 -11.03 0.04 15.39
CA LEU A 148 -11.99 0.82 14.61
C LEU A 148 -12.95 1.57 15.56
N GLN A 149 -13.12 2.85 15.31
CA GLN A 149 -14.04 3.70 16.09
C GLN A 149 -15.41 3.77 15.39
N VAL A 150 -16.17 2.67 15.44
CA VAL A 150 -17.41 2.46 14.67
C VAL A 150 -18.36 3.65 14.76
N MET A 151 -18.65 4.15 15.97
CA MET A 151 -19.55 5.30 16.17
C MET A 151 -19.01 6.60 15.56
N LYS A 152 -17.69 6.83 15.60
CA LYS A 152 -17.08 8.00 14.95
C LYS A 152 -17.08 7.88 13.43
N CYS A 153 -16.95 6.64 12.89
CA CYS A 153 -17.11 6.38 11.48
C CYS A 153 -18.55 6.66 11.03
N ALA A 154 -19.53 6.10 11.71
CA ALA A 154 -20.96 6.31 11.43
C ALA A 154 -21.35 7.80 11.45
N ASN A 155 -20.86 8.55 12.42
CA ASN A 155 -21.13 9.99 12.56
C ASN A 155 -20.40 10.85 11.51
N SER A 156 -19.52 10.29 10.72
CA SER A 156 -18.79 10.98 9.64
C SER A 156 -19.35 10.72 8.25
N LYS A 157 -20.48 10.00 8.13
CA LYS A 157 -21.14 9.74 6.84
C LYS A 157 -21.52 11.05 6.16
N GLY A 158 -21.24 11.13 4.87
CA GLY A 158 -21.63 12.29 4.09
C GLY A 158 -20.96 12.35 2.72
N PRO A 159 -21.42 13.28 1.88
CA PRO A 159 -20.87 13.46 0.55
C PRO A 159 -19.44 13.98 0.59
N LEU A 160 -18.69 13.69 -0.47
CA LEU A 160 -17.37 14.27 -0.70
C LEU A 160 -17.50 15.80 -0.85
N SER A 161 -16.67 16.52 -0.13
CA SER A 161 -16.52 17.98 -0.32
C SER A 161 -15.89 18.29 -1.68
N ALA A 162 -16.02 19.53 -2.15
CA ALA A 162 -15.41 19.96 -3.40
C ALA A 162 -13.88 19.78 -3.41
N ALA A 163 -13.22 20.04 -2.26
CA ALA A 163 -11.78 19.87 -2.13
C ALA A 163 -11.36 18.39 -2.21
N GLU A 164 -12.12 17.48 -1.60
CA GLU A 164 -11.87 16.04 -1.70
C GLU A 164 -12.07 15.53 -3.13
N GLN A 165 -13.13 15.99 -3.83
CA GLN A 165 -13.38 15.63 -5.23
C GLN A 165 -12.25 16.10 -6.14
N GLU A 166 -11.73 17.31 -5.95
CA GLU A 166 -10.61 17.84 -6.72
C GLU A 166 -9.33 17.03 -6.46
N ALA A 167 -9.04 16.72 -5.20
CA ALA A 167 -7.87 15.93 -4.82
C ALA A 167 -7.93 14.50 -5.40
N ILE A 168 -9.10 13.87 -5.38
CA ILE A 168 -9.32 12.54 -5.98
C ILE A 168 -9.13 12.60 -7.49
N ALA A 169 -9.72 13.60 -8.17
CA ALA A 169 -9.61 13.76 -9.62
C ALA A 169 -8.16 14.02 -10.08
N ALA A 170 -7.35 14.66 -9.25
CA ALA A 170 -5.94 14.92 -9.53
C ALA A 170 -5.02 13.73 -9.19
N SER A 171 -5.53 12.70 -8.48
CA SER A 171 -4.73 11.54 -8.07
C SER A 171 -4.62 10.50 -9.17
N LYS A 172 -3.55 9.69 -9.11
CA LYS A 172 -3.40 8.50 -9.94
C LYS A 172 -4.10 7.31 -9.29
N PRO A 173 -4.67 6.38 -10.07
CA PRO A 173 -5.20 5.14 -9.53
C PRO A 173 -4.08 4.29 -8.89
N ILE A 174 -4.45 3.48 -7.90
CA ILE A 174 -3.47 2.71 -7.11
C ILE A 174 -2.69 1.71 -7.97
N GLU A 175 -3.30 1.19 -9.02
CA GLU A 175 -2.68 0.24 -9.95
C GLU A 175 -1.51 0.86 -10.73
N GLU A 176 -1.56 2.17 -11.00
CA GLU A 176 -0.44 2.91 -11.62
C GLU A 176 0.68 3.21 -10.63
N LEU A 177 0.33 3.43 -9.36
CA LEU A 177 1.29 3.71 -8.29
C LEU A 177 2.01 2.43 -7.83
N ILE A 178 1.31 1.30 -7.84
CA ILE A 178 1.81 -0.03 -7.47
C ILE A 178 1.57 -1.00 -8.63
N PRO A 179 2.31 -0.85 -9.73
CA PRO A 179 2.16 -1.73 -10.89
C PRO A 179 2.61 -3.15 -10.56
N ARG A 180 1.90 -4.14 -11.11
CA ARG A 180 2.32 -5.54 -11.01
C ARG A 180 3.61 -5.74 -11.81
N ALA A 181 4.60 -6.34 -11.19
CA ALA A 181 5.84 -6.68 -11.88
C ALA A 181 5.61 -7.84 -12.86
N ALA A 182 6.19 -7.74 -14.06
CA ALA A 182 6.25 -8.90 -14.96
C ALA A 182 7.16 -9.99 -14.36
N PRO A 183 6.89 -11.28 -14.59
CA PRO A 183 7.71 -12.38 -14.07
C PRO A 183 9.20 -12.23 -14.37
N GLN A 184 9.58 -11.82 -15.60
CA GLN A 184 10.97 -11.61 -15.95
C GLN A 184 11.61 -10.47 -15.15
N ALA A 185 10.90 -9.36 -14.93
CA ALA A 185 11.41 -8.25 -14.11
C ALA A 185 11.61 -8.66 -12.66
N GLN A 186 10.71 -9.49 -12.10
CA GLN A 186 10.88 -10.09 -10.78
C GLN A 186 12.15 -10.95 -10.72
N LYS A 187 12.37 -11.81 -11.71
CA LYS A 187 13.56 -12.66 -11.82
C LYS A 187 14.84 -11.83 -11.84
N ASP A 188 14.90 -10.83 -12.74
CA ASP A 188 16.09 -9.98 -12.91
C ASP A 188 16.48 -9.25 -11.61
N LEU A 189 15.47 -8.82 -10.82
CA LEU A 189 15.69 -8.21 -9.51
C LEU A 189 16.21 -9.21 -8.48
N LEU A 190 15.64 -10.42 -8.46
CA LEU A 190 16.10 -11.49 -7.56
C LEU A 190 17.53 -11.91 -7.85
N GLU A 191 17.92 -12.04 -9.12
CA GLU A 191 19.28 -12.34 -9.53
C GLU A 191 20.27 -11.28 -9.05
N LYS A 192 19.93 -9.99 -9.16
CA LYS A 192 20.76 -8.89 -8.63
C LYS A 192 20.97 -9.00 -7.13
N ILE A 193 19.92 -9.31 -6.37
CA ILE A 193 19.99 -9.47 -4.91
C ILE A 193 20.88 -10.65 -4.54
N VAL A 194 20.68 -11.81 -5.19
CA VAL A 194 21.43 -13.04 -4.89
C VAL A 194 22.91 -12.90 -5.29
N ASN A 195 23.19 -12.24 -6.42
CA ASN A 195 24.57 -12.03 -6.89
C ASN A 195 25.30 -10.89 -6.19
N GLY A 196 24.62 -10.12 -5.35
CA GLY A 196 25.23 -8.98 -4.65
C GLY A 196 25.44 -7.75 -5.54
N ASP A 197 24.93 -7.75 -6.79
CA ASP A 197 25.06 -6.66 -7.77
C ASP A 197 24.02 -5.53 -7.56
N GLY A 198 23.28 -5.58 -6.47
CA GLY A 198 22.23 -4.63 -6.15
C GLY A 198 22.83 -3.28 -5.72
N ASN A 199 23.05 -2.38 -6.68
CA ASN A 199 23.14 -0.95 -6.36
C ASN A 199 21.70 -0.53 -5.97
N ASP A 200 21.48 -0.35 -4.66
CA ASP A 200 20.18 -0.25 -4.00
C ASP A 200 19.41 1.03 -4.39
N THR A 201 18.89 1.08 -5.60
CA THR A 201 17.89 2.07 -6.00
C THR A 201 16.45 1.59 -5.72
N ILE A 202 16.29 0.60 -4.85
CA ILE A 202 14.98 0.16 -4.37
C ILE A 202 14.65 0.98 -3.12
N ASP A 203 13.67 1.73 -3.28
CA ASP A 203 12.91 2.72 -2.55
C ASP A 203 12.87 2.62 -1.02
N ASP A 204 13.26 3.70 -0.34
CA ASP A 204 13.19 3.88 1.13
C ASP A 204 11.76 3.91 1.72
N SER A 205 10.70 3.82 0.91
CA SER A 205 9.30 3.95 1.38
C SER A 205 8.74 2.69 2.04
N VAL A 206 9.51 1.61 2.15
CA VAL A 206 9.03 0.27 2.52
C VAL A 206 9.11 -0.03 4.02
N GLU A 207 9.76 0.82 4.82
CA GLU A 207 9.92 0.56 6.26
C GLU A 207 8.58 0.58 7.04
N ASP A 208 7.56 1.30 6.53
CA ASP A 208 6.25 1.37 7.19
C ASP A 208 5.34 0.14 6.90
N GLU A 209 5.67 -0.69 5.91
CA GLU A 209 4.92 -1.92 5.63
C GLU A 209 5.30 -3.09 6.57
N LEU A 210 6.45 -3.03 7.24
CA LEU A 210 6.98 -4.10 8.09
C LEU A 210 6.16 -4.40 9.34
N ASN A 211 5.16 -3.62 9.67
CA ASN A 211 4.27 -3.85 10.80
C ASN A 211 3.00 -4.65 10.44
N VAL A 212 3.06 -5.50 9.41
CA VAL A 212 1.99 -6.42 9.03
C VAL A 212 2.28 -7.81 9.59
N VAL A 213 1.93 -8.03 10.85
CA VAL A 213 1.67 -9.35 11.42
C VAL A 213 0.38 -9.28 12.23
#